data_33a5b9f8bc38ab28731e5ea710000cc9
#
_entry.id   33a5b9f8bc38ab28731e5ea710000cc9
#
_cell.length_a   1.000
_cell.length_b   1.000
_cell.length_c   1.000
_cell.angle_alpha   90.00
_cell.angle_beta   90.00
_cell.angle_gamma   90.00
#
_symmetry.space_group_name_H-M   'P 1'
#
loop_
_entity.id
_entity.type
_entity.pdbx_description
1 polymer ?
#
loop_
_entity_poly.entity_id
_entity_poly.type
_entity_poly.pdbx_seq_one_letter_code
_entity_poly.pdbx_strand_id
1 'polypeptide(L)'
;HQNIPAKAWWFGLAAGTMACALLEANNMRDITGDQVSGKKTLAARLGRDKAKWLYVLCIAMLCAGFVVGGQWITAVIAVAVYFPALKLAFSNKQGRELLPMLMISARAQLIVGLVTTITFFTTLR
;
A
#
# COMPACT_ATOMS: atom_id res chain seq x y z
N HIS A 1 -26.32 20.51 7.89
CA HIS A 1 -25.70 19.30 7.35
C HIS A 1 -24.31 19.66 6.82
N GLN A 2 -23.25 19.21 7.51
CA GLN A 2 -21.88 19.30 6.97
C GLN A 2 -21.72 18.14 5.97
N ASN A 3 -21.80 18.44 4.68
CA ASN A 3 -21.51 17.45 3.65
C ASN A 3 -19.99 17.22 3.57
N ILE A 4 -19.55 15.98 3.75
CA ILE A 4 -18.16 15.60 3.58
C ILE A 4 -17.80 15.81 2.11
N PRO A 5 -16.75 16.60 1.80
CA PRO A 5 -16.34 16.82 0.41
C PRO A 5 -15.99 15.50 -0.28
N ALA A 6 -16.39 15.35 -1.55
CA ALA A 6 -16.10 14.12 -2.32
C ALA A 6 -14.61 13.74 -2.31
N LYS A 7 -13.71 14.73 -2.30
CA LYS A 7 -12.26 14.50 -2.20
C LYS A 7 -11.84 13.76 -0.93
N ALA A 8 -12.54 13.96 0.19
CA ALA A 8 -12.21 13.27 1.45
C ALA A 8 -12.40 11.76 1.34
N TRP A 9 -13.38 11.29 0.57
CA TRP A 9 -13.57 9.86 0.31
C TRP A 9 -12.41 9.24 -0.47
N TRP A 10 -11.88 9.96 -1.45
CA TRP A 10 -10.74 9.50 -2.24
C TRP A 10 -9.45 9.46 -1.42
N PHE A 11 -9.24 10.43 -0.54
CA PHE A 11 -8.11 10.40 0.40
C PHE A 11 -8.27 9.29 1.44
N GLY A 12 -9.50 9.05 1.91
CA GLY A 12 -9.79 7.93 2.79
C GLY A 12 -9.50 6.58 2.13
N LEU A 13 -9.89 6.41 0.86
CA LEU A 13 -9.55 5.24 0.06
C LEU A 13 -8.03 5.08 -0.08
N ALA A 14 -7.31 6.15 -0.44
CA ALA A 14 -5.87 6.11 -0.57
C ALA A 14 -5.17 5.74 0.75
N ALA A 15 -5.57 6.34 1.87
CA ALA A 15 -5.03 6.01 3.19
C ALA A 15 -5.33 4.57 3.61
N GLY A 16 -6.56 4.11 3.39
CA GLY A 16 -6.97 2.74 3.71
C GLY A 16 -6.21 1.70 2.90
N THR A 17 -6.08 1.89 1.59
CA THR A 17 -5.34 0.97 0.72
C THR A 17 -3.84 0.98 0.98
N MET A 18 -3.28 2.12 1.43
CA MET A 18 -1.90 2.22 1.89
C MET A 18 -1.64 1.35 3.13
N ALA A 19 -2.55 1.38 4.10
CA ALA A 19 -2.49 0.50 5.27
C ALA A 19 -2.66 -0.98 4.88
N CYS A 20 -3.56 -1.28 3.94
CA CYS A 20 -3.74 -2.64 3.40
C CYS A 20 -2.48 -3.15 2.68
N ALA A 21 -1.78 -2.29 1.93
CA ALA A 21 -0.53 -2.67 1.28
C ALA A 21 0.56 -3.06 2.29
N LEU A 22 0.68 -2.30 3.40
CA LEU A 22 1.62 -2.62 4.47
C LEU A 22 1.27 -3.95 5.15
N LEU A 23 -0.02 -4.15 5.45
CA LEU A 23 -0.51 -5.40 6.02
C LEU A 23 -0.26 -6.59 5.09
N GLU A 24 -0.50 -6.41 3.79
CA GLU A 24 -0.28 -7.47 2.80
C GLU A 24 1.21 -7.80 2.64
N ALA A 25 2.11 -6.82 2.66
CA ALA A 25 3.55 -7.06 2.68
C ALA A 25 3.97 -7.90 3.89
N ASN A 26 3.41 -7.63 5.07
CA ASN A 26 3.63 -8.42 6.27
C ASN A 26 3.09 -9.85 6.13
N ASN A 27 1.86 -10.00 5.64
CA ASN A 27 1.22 -11.30 5.45
C ASN A 27 1.94 -12.15 4.38
N MET A 28 2.44 -11.52 3.31
CA MET A 28 3.23 -12.22 2.28
C MET A 28 4.56 -12.76 2.84
N ARG A 29 5.19 -12.03 3.76
CA ARG A 29 6.39 -12.51 4.48
C ARG A 29 6.06 -13.74 5.33
N ASP A 30 4.91 -13.75 5.95
CA ASP A 30 4.54 -14.72 6.98
C ASP A 30 3.73 -15.92 6.46
N ILE A 31 3.50 -16.07 5.15
CA ILE A 31 2.65 -17.12 4.55
C ILE A 31 2.93 -18.51 5.13
N THR A 32 4.20 -18.94 5.14
CA THR A 32 4.57 -20.28 5.63
C THR A 32 4.29 -20.44 7.12
N GLY A 33 4.64 -19.43 7.94
CA GLY A 33 4.38 -19.45 9.37
C GLY A 33 2.89 -19.42 9.69
N ASP A 34 2.13 -18.61 8.97
CA ASP A 34 0.68 -18.50 9.13
C ASP A 34 -0.02 -19.81 8.77
N GLN A 35 0.41 -20.49 7.69
CA GLN A 35 -0.13 -21.79 7.29
C GLN A 35 0.14 -22.87 8.35
N VAL A 36 1.35 -22.93 8.89
CA VAL A 36 1.75 -23.88 9.95
C VAL A 36 0.97 -23.64 11.25
N SER A 37 0.77 -22.39 11.62
CA SER A 37 0.02 -22.02 12.85
C SER A 37 -1.51 -22.09 12.68
N GLY A 38 -2.00 -22.38 11.48
CA GLY A 38 -3.44 -22.40 11.18
C GLY A 38 -4.08 -21.01 11.07
N LYS A 39 -3.30 -19.95 11.01
CA LYS A 39 -3.77 -18.59 10.82
C LYS A 39 -4.25 -18.39 9.38
N LYS A 40 -5.48 -17.91 9.23
CA LYS A 40 -6.16 -17.82 7.92
C LYS A 40 -6.09 -16.42 7.32
N THR A 41 -4.88 -15.85 7.21
CA THR A 41 -4.70 -14.58 6.48
C THR A 41 -5.03 -14.77 5.00
N LEU A 42 -5.38 -13.69 4.30
CA LEU A 42 -5.70 -13.77 2.88
C LEU A 42 -4.49 -14.25 2.08
N ALA A 43 -3.29 -13.77 2.39
CA ALA A 43 -2.05 -14.23 1.76
C ALA A 43 -1.80 -15.73 2.00
N ALA A 44 -2.00 -16.23 3.24
CA ALA A 44 -1.85 -17.65 3.57
C ALA A 44 -2.85 -18.54 2.81
N ARG A 45 -4.05 -18.03 2.53
CA ARG A 45 -5.10 -18.75 1.78
C ARG A 45 -4.86 -18.72 0.27
N LEU A 46 -4.42 -17.59 -0.27
CA LEU A 46 -4.20 -17.39 -1.70
C LEU A 46 -2.88 -17.97 -2.19
N GLY A 47 -1.88 -18.06 -1.31
CA GLY A 47 -0.52 -18.38 -1.65
C GLY A 47 0.24 -17.21 -2.31
N ARG A 48 1.55 -17.37 -2.42
CA ARG A 48 2.49 -16.32 -2.86
C ARG A 48 2.14 -15.71 -4.23
N ASP A 49 1.77 -16.56 -5.19
CA ASP A 49 1.53 -16.12 -6.57
C ASP A 49 0.30 -15.23 -6.74
N LYS A 50 -0.71 -15.43 -5.91
CA LYS A 50 -1.91 -14.59 -5.93
C LYS A 50 -1.80 -13.41 -4.96
N ALA A 51 -1.13 -13.57 -3.82
CA ALA A 51 -0.95 -12.52 -2.83
C ALA A 51 -0.19 -11.31 -3.41
N LYS A 52 0.81 -11.51 -4.28
CA LYS A 52 1.51 -10.41 -4.96
C LYS A 52 0.56 -9.50 -5.76
N TRP A 53 -0.47 -10.06 -6.40
CA TRP A 53 -1.47 -9.29 -7.13
C TRP A 53 -2.40 -8.50 -6.23
N LEU A 54 -2.69 -9.02 -5.03
CA LEU A 54 -3.42 -8.26 -4.03
C LEU A 54 -2.62 -7.04 -3.56
N TYR A 55 -1.30 -7.19 -3.38
CA TYR A 55 -0.41 -6.06 -3.08
C TYR A 55 -0.41 -5.02 -4.21
N VAL A 56 -0.31 -5.47 -5.48
CA VAL A 56 -0.41 -4.58 -6.65
C VAL A 56 -1.75 -3.83 -6.68
N LEU A 57 -2.85 -4.52 -6.39
CA LEU A 57 -4.17 -3.92 -6.33
C LEU A 57 -4.23 -2.80 -5.27
N CYS A 58 -3.67 -3.03 -4.09
CA CYS A 58 -3.60 -1.99 -3.05
C CYS A 58 -2.85 -0.74 -3.54
N ILE A 59 -1.71 -0.90 -4.22
CA ILE A 59 -0.93 0.23 -4.77
C ILE A 59 -1.70 0.92 -5.91
N ALA A 60 -2.36 0.16 -6.78
CA ALA A 60 -3.18 0.73 -7.86
C ALA A 60 -4.35 1.56 -7.31
N MET A 61 -5.06 1.06 -6.29
CA MET A 61 -6.15 1.79 -5.65
C MET A 61 -5.67 3.02 -4.88
N LEU A 62 -4.50 2.94 -4.24
CA LEU A 62 -3.82 4.08 -3.63
C LEU A 62 -3.58 5.19 -4.65
N CYS A 63 -2.98 4.85 -5.79
CA CYS A 63 -2.68 5.81 -6.86
C CYS A 63 -3.97 6.38 -7.47
N ALA A 64 -4.98 5.54 -7.71
CA ALA A 64 -6.28 5.97 -8.22
C ALA A 64 -6.96 6.97 -7.26
N GLY A 65 -6.92 6.71 -5.96
CA GLY A 65 -7.47 7.61 -4.94
C GLY A 65 -6.81 8.99 -4.98
N PHE A 66 -5.49 9.06 -5.12
CA PHE A 66 -4.78 10.33 -5.23
C PHE A 66 -5.06 11.04 -6.56
N VAL A 67 -5.08 10.33 -7.69
CA VAL A 67 -5.37 10.92 -9.01
C VAL A 67 -6.79 11.51 -9.03
N VAL A 68 -7.79 10.74 -8.61
CA VAL A 68 -9.19 11.22 -8.59
C VAL A 68 -9.39 12.31 -7.54
N GLY A 69 -8.65 12.25 -6.42
CA GLY A 69 -8.60 13.31 -5.40
C GLY A 69 -7.90 14.60 -5.87
N GLY A 70 -7.32 14.60 -7.06
CA GLY A 70 -6.64 15.77 -7.65
C GLY A 70 -5.17 15.94 -7.20
N GLN A 71 -4.57 14.89 -6.61
CA GLN A 71 -3.17 14.90 -6.16
C GLN A 71 -2.29 13.98 -7.03
N TRP A 72 -2.25 14.25 -8.32
CA TRP A 72 -1.50 13.43 -9.27
C TRP A 72 0.01 13.38 -8.99
N ILE A 73 0.60 14.47 -8.45
CA ILE A 73 2.01 14.50 -8.04
C ILE A 73 2.27 13.49 -6.93
N THR A 74 1.38 13.43 -5.93
CA THR A 74 1.47 12.44 -4.84
C THR A 74 1.33 11.02 -5.38
N ALA A 75 0.48 10.79 -6.37
CA ALA A 75 0.35 9.49 -7.04
C ALA A 75 1.66 9.07 -7.74
N VAL A 76 2.32 9.98 -8.44
CA VAL A 76 3.62 9.72 -9.09
C VAL A 76 4.70 9.39 -8.05
N ILE A 77 4.77 10.16 -6.97
CA ILE A 77 5.71 9.89 -5.87
C ILE A 77 5.40 8.52 -5.24
N ALA A 78 4.12 8.19 -5.03
CA ALA A 78 3.73 6.90 -4.48
C ALA A 78 4.23 5.74 -5.36
N VAL A 79 4.05 5.81 -6.68
CA VAL A 79 4.59 4.79 -7.60
C VAL A 79 6.10 4.67 -7.44
N ALA A 80 6.83 5.78 -7.40
CA ALA A 80 8.28 5.78 -7.30
C ALA A 80 8.78 5.12 -5.99
N VAL A 81 8.17 5.47 -4.85
CA VAL A 81 8.61 4.96 -3.53
C VAL A 81 8.17 3.52 -3.27
N TYR A 82 7.06 3.06 -3.87
CA TYR A 82 6.61 1.67 -3.76
C TYR A 82 7.26 0.74 -4.81
N PHE A 83 7.88 1.28 -5.85
CA PHE A 83 8.45 0.48 -6.94
C PHE A 83 9.45 -0.60 -6.49
N PRO A 84 10.41 -0.32 -5.56
CA PRO A 84 11.30 -1.36 -5.07
C PRO A 84 10.57 -2.49 -4.32
N ALA A 85 9.52 -2.17 -3.57
CA ALA A 85 8.69 -3.17 -2.90
C ALA A 85 7.91 -4.03 -3.91
N LEU A 86 7.37 -3.41 -4.98
CA LEU A 86 6.74 -4.13 -6.09
C LEU A 86 7.71 -5.12 -6.75
N LYS A 87 8.96 -4.72 -6.99
CA LYS A 87 9.98 -5.64 -7.51
C LYS A 87 10.20 -6.84 -6.58
N LEU A 88 10.25 -6.62 -5.26
CA LEU A 88 10.38 -7.70 -4.29
C LEU A 88 9.14 -8.61 -4.26
N ALA A 89 7.94 -8.05 -4.46
CA ALA A 89 6.71 -8.81 -4.56
C ALA A 89 6.73 -9.82 -5.70
N PHE A 90 7.37 -9.49 -6.82
CA PHE A 90 7.53 -10.36 -7.99
C PHE A 90 8.81 -11.19 -8.00
N SER A 91 9.65 -11.07 -6.98
CA SER A 91 10.85 -11.91 -6.83
C SER A 91 10.51 -13.30 -6.31
N ASN A 92 11.47 -14.24 -6.41
CA ASN A 92 11.34 -15.57 -5.84
C ASN A 92 11.63 -15.62 -4.32
N LYS A 93 11.84 -14.46 -3.67
CA LYS A 93 12.16 -14.37 -2.26
C LYS A 93 10.94 -14.73 -1.39
N GLN A 94 11.20 -15.36 -0.24
CA GLN A 94 10.18 -15.81 0.70
C GLN A 94 10.61 -15.57 2.16
N GLY A 95 9.65 -15.55 3.06
CA GLY A 95 9.92 -15.44 4.49
C GLY A 95 10.73 -14.20 4.84
N ARG A 96 11.80 -14.36 5.59
CA ARG A 96 12.65 -13.25 6.05
C ARG A 96 13.29 -12.44 4.93
N GLU A 97 13.49 -13.02 3.76
CA GLU A 97 14.01 -12.31 2.59
C GLU A 97 13.06 -11.22 2.07
N LEU A 98 11.79 -11.26 2.47
CA LEU A 98 10.78 -10.22 2.19
C LEU A 98 10.74 -9.11 3.25
N LEU A 99 11.55 -9.17 4.30
CA LEU A 99 11.62 -8.09 5.29
C LEU A 99 11.92 -6.71 4.65
N PRO A 100 12.82 -6.58 3.65
CA PRO A 100 13.01 -5.32 2.95
C PRO A 100 11.73 -4.78 2.28
N MET A 101 10.87 -5.66 1.74
CA MET A 101 9.58 -5.25 1.15
C MET A 101 8.68 -4.58 2.19
N LEU A 102 8.58 -5.16 3.39
CA LEU A 102 7.84 -4.58 4.51
C LEU A 102 8.41 -3.23 4.93
N MET A 103 9.74 -3.14 5.08
CA MET A 103 10.41 -1.89 5.47
C MET A 103 10.25 -0.79 4.43
N ILE A 104 10.36 -1.11 3.15
CA ILE A 104 10.14 -0.17 2.04
C ILE A 104 8.68 0.30 2.04
N SER A 105 7.73 -0.60 2.21
CA SER A 105 6.30 -0.26 2.28
C SER A 105 6.00 0.68 3.46
N ALA A 106 6.58 0.44 4.63
CA ALA A 106 6.43 1.31 5.80
C ALA A 106 7.03 2.71 5.56
N ARG A 107 8.22 2.78 4.99
CA ARG A 107 8.86 4.06 4.63
C ARG A 107 8.08 4.81 3.55
N ALA A 108 7.60 4.10 2.52
CA ALA A 108 6.76 4.66 1.47
C ALA A 108 5.48 5.27 2.04
N GLN A 109 4.84 4.60 3.00
CA GLN A 109 3.66 5.10 3.71
C GLN A 109 3.95 6.43 4.43
N LEU A 110 5.08 6.54 5.12
CA LEU A 110 5.48 7.77 5.80
C LEU A 110 5.73 8.90 4.79
N ILE A 111 6.46 8.62 3.71
CA ILE A 111 6.78 9.62 2.67
C ILE A 111 5.49 10.11 1.99
N VAL A 112 4.63 9.20 1.55
CA VAL A 112 3.38 9.53 0.88
C VAL A 112 2.45 10.30 1.82
N GLY A 113 2.35 9.89 3.08
CA GLY A 113 1.57 10.60 4.10
C GLY A 113 2.07 12.03 4.33
N LEU A 114 3.38 12.23 4.42
CA LEU A 114 3.98 13.55 4.57
C LEU A 114 3.71 14.43 3.34
N VAL A 115 3.94 13.90 2.13
CA VAL A 115 3.67 14.62 0.88
C VAL A 115 2.20 15.00 0.78
N THR A 116 1.29 14.09 1.09
CA THR A 116 -0.16 14.35 1.10
C THR A 116 -0.50 15.49 2.05
N THR A 117 0.07 15.49 3.23
CA THR A 117 -0.16 16.54 4.24
C THR A 117 0.33 17.90 3.73
N ILE A 118 1.54 17.96 3.19
CA ILE A 118 2.12 19.20 2.65
C ILE A 118 1.28 19.74 1.49
N THR A 119 0.93 18.88 0.52
CA THR A 119 0.14 19.29 -0.65
C THR A 119 -1.26 19.73 -0.26
N PHE A 120 -1.87 19.10 0.74
CA PHE A 120 -3.17 19.52 1.26
C PHE A 120 -3.11 20.93 1.84
N PHE A 121 -2.14 21.23 2.69
CA PHE A 121 -2.02 22.56 3.29
C PHE A 121 -1.64 23.66 2.28
N THR A 122 -0.88 23.33 1.23
CA THR A 122 -0.53 24.31 0.18
C THR A 122 -1.71 24.60 -0.75
N THR A 123 -2.65 23.67 -0.92
CA THR A 123 -3.83 23.85 -1.78
C THR A 123 -4.96 24.61 -1.06
N LEU A 124 -4.93 24.70 0.27
CA LEU A 124 -5.90 25.44 1.07
C LEU A 124 -5.61 26.95 1.20
N ARG A 125 -4.46 27.42 0.70
CA ARG A 125 -4.07 28.83 0.64
C ARG A 125 -4.43 29.46 -0.69
#